data_186bd81f812ff73baacc3d890149bf62
#
_entry.id   186bd81f812ff73baacc3d890149bf62
#
_cell.length_a   1.000
_cell.length_b   1.000
_cell.length_c   1.000
_cell.angle_alpha   90.00
_cell.angle_beta   90.00
_cell.angle_gamma   90.00
#
_symmetry.space_group_name_H-M   'P 1'
#
loop_
_entity.id
_entity.type
_entity.pdbx_description
1 polymer ?
#
loop_
_entity_poly.entity_id
_entity_poly.type
_entity_poly.pdbx_seq_one_letter_code
_entity_poly.pdbx_strand_id
1 'polypeptide(L)'
;MRRSAFIMFTWCGLMFAGAASAASFPCVKAQLRSEKTICQTRSLNDADVKMATTYAIVLHALPMGGRDAEKGMQYQWLKQRNTCGSNTGCLSRSYASRQQHLDDIIQNRVLSHGPF
;
A
#
# COMPACT_ATOMS: atom_id res chain seq x y z
N MET A 1 -15.40 -65.97 3.49
CA MET A 1 -14.96 -64.94 2.57
C MET A 1 -15.43 -63.59 3.08
N ARG A 2 -14.58 -62.86 3.76
CA ARG A 2 -14.88 -61.52 4.30
C ARG A 2 -14.32 -60.49 3.33
N ARG A 3 -15.21 -59.71 2.69
CA ARG A 3 -14.85 -58.59 1.85
C ARG A 3 -14.71 -57.35 2.76
N SER A 4 -13.49 -56.91 3.03
CA SER A 4 -13.22 -55.64 3.70
C SER A 4 -13.34 -54.50 2.71
N ALA A 5 -14.36 -53.65 2.86
CA ALA A 5 -14.52 -52.42 2.11
C ALA A 5 -13.62 -51.34 2.77
N PHE A 6 -12.59 -50.95 2.07
CA PHE A 6 -11.79 -49.77 2.43
C PHE A 6 -12.53 -48.50 2.02
N ILE A 7 -13.04 -47.77 3.01
CA ILE A 7 -13.61 -46.44 2.79
C ILE A 7 -12.45 -45.45 2.78
N MET A 8 -12.08 -44.97 1.59
CA MET A 8 -11.17 -43.82 1.43
C MET A 8 -11.92 -42.55 1.83
N PHE A 9 -11.58 -42.01 2.98
CA PHE A 9 -11.95 -40.64 3.35
C PHE A 9 -11.06 -39.66 2.62
N THR A 10 -11.57 -39.08 1.53
CA THR A 10 -10.93 -37.97 0.85
C THR A 10 -11.16 -36.70 1.68
N TRP A 11 -10.14 -36.27 2.40
CA TRP A 11 -10.14 -35.00 3.13
C TRP A 11 -9.96 -33.88 2.13
N CYS A 12 -11.05 -33.26 1.71
CA CYS A 12 -11.04 -32.05 0.89
C CYS A 12 -10.67 -30.89 1.82
N GLY A 13 -9.37 -30.55 1.86
CA GLY A 13 -8.90 -29.39 2.59
C GLY A 13 -9.42 -28.11 1.93
N LEU A 14 -10.36 -27.41 2.59
CA LEU A 14 -10.71 -26.04 2.22
C LEU A 14 -9.48 -25.17 2.45
N MET A 15 -8.79 -24.83 1.37
CA MET A 15 -7.83 -23.73 1.40
C MET A 15 -8.65 -22.43 1.50
N PHE A 16 -8.73 -21.85 2.69
CA PHE A 16 -9.09 -20.46 2.87
C PHE A 16 -7.97 -19.62 2.22
N ALA A 17 -8.17 -19.23 0.98
CA ALA A 17 -7.43 -18.13 0.39
C ALA A 17 -7.82 -16.86 1.17
N GLY A 18 -7.08 -16.55 2.24
CA GLY A 18 -7.18 -15.27 2.90
C GLY A 18 -6.95 -14.19 1.84
N ALA A 19 -7.92 -13.29 1.64
CA ALA A 19 -7.75 -12.16 0.77
C ALA A 19 -6.55 -11.35 1.30
N ALA A 20 -5.39 -11.48 0.65
CA ALA A 20 -4.23 -10.66 0.94
C ALA A 20 -4.62 -9.21 0.63
N SER A 21 -4.71 -8.38 1.68
CA SER A 21 -4.91 -6.94 1.51
C SER A 21 -3.65 -6.40 0.86
N ALA A 22 -3.73 -5.97 -0.41
CA ALA A 22 -2.60 -5.46 -1.15
C ALA A 22 -2.34 -3.97 -0.88
N ALA A 23 -3.33 -3.20 -0.38
CA ALA A 23 -3.16 -1.81 0.01
C ALA A 23 -2.32 -1.67 1.29
N SER A 24 -1.74 -0.49 1.51
CA SER A 24 -0.98 -0.14 2.72
C SER A 24 -1.85 -0.05 3.99
N PHE A 25 -3.16 -0.15 3.84
CA PHE A 25 -4.16 -0.15 4.91
C PHE A 25 -5.12 -1.34 4.74
N PRO A 26 -5.81 -1.78 5.82
CA PRO A 26 -6.73 -2.93 5.74
C PRO A 26 -7.97 -2.56 4.93
N CYS A 27 -8.13 -3.14 3.73
CA CYS A 27 -9.27 -2.87 2.85
C CYS A 27 -10.62 -3.26 3.47
N VAL A 28 -10.65 -4.27 4.32
CA VAL A 28 -11.86 -4.67 5.06
C VAL A 28 -12.36 -3.59 6.04
N LYS A 29 -11.48 -2.67 6.45
CA LYS A 29 -11.79 -1.55 7.34
C LYS A 29 -11.97 -0.23 6.59
N ALA A 30 -11.86 -0.23 5.27
CA ALA A 30 -12.01 0.97 4.46
C ALA A 30 -13.43 1.56 4.62
N GLN A 31 -13.52 2.81 5.05
CA GLN A 31 -14.79 3.51 5.22
C GLN A 31 -14.97 4.65 4.24
N LEU A 32 -13.88 5.37 3.91
CA LEU A 32 -13.92 6.48 2.97
C LEU A 32 -14.10 5.99 1.53
N ARG A 33 -14.76 6.80 0.70
CA ARG A 33 -14.92 6.50 -0.73
C ARG A 33 -13.59 6.33 -1.44
N SER A 34 -12.62 7.20 -1.12
CA SER A 34 -11.27 7.12 -1.66
C SER A 34 -10.58 5.79 -1.31
N GLU A 35 -10.66 5.37 -0.06
CA GLU A 35 -10.08 4.10 0.39
C GLU A 35 -10.72 2.90 -0.31
N LYS A 36 -12.05 2.87 -0.40
CA LYS A 36 -12.78 1.81 -1.12
C LYS A 36 -12.39 1.77 -2.60
N THR A 37 -12.27 2.92 -3.24
CA THR A 37 -11.86 3.01 -4.65
C THR A 37 -10.43 2.53 -4.85
N ILE A 38 -9.50 2.89 -3.96
CA ILE A 38 -8.11 2.40 -3.99
C ILE A 38 -8.09 0.86 -3.87
N CYS A 39 -8.84 0.30 -2.94
CA CYS A 39 -8.91 -1.14 -2.73
C CYS A 39 -9.50 -1.90 -3.94
N GLN A 40 -10.47 -1.31 -4.64
CA GLN A 40 -11.18 -1.92 -5.77
C GLN A 40 -10.46 -1.73 -7.11
N THR A 41 -9.53 -0.79 -7.21
CA THR A 41 -8.83 -0.43 -8.45
C THR A 41 -7.38 -0.88 -8.35
N ARG A 42 -7.01 -1.92 -9.09
CA ARG A 42 -5.68 -2.55 -8.99
C ARG A 42 -4.54 -1.56 -9.16
N SER A 43 -4.60 -0.68 -10.16
CA SER A 43 -3.55 0.31 -10.41
C SER A 43 -3.38 1.31 -9.25
N LEU A 44 -4.47 1.70 -8.59
CA LEU A 44 -4.42 2.57 -7.41
C LEU A 44 -3.91 1.82 -6.17
N ASN A 45 -4.28 0.56 -6.03
CA ASN A 45 -3.79 -0.31 -4.98
C ASN A 45 -2.28 -0.49 -5.07
N ASP A 46 -1.76 -0.78 -6.27
CA ASP A 46 -0.33 -0.91 -6.54
C ASP A 46 0.41 0.41 -6.28
N ALA A 47 -0.16 1.54 -6.69
CA ALA A 47 0.40 2.87 -6.42
C ALA A 47 0.45 3.19 -4.92
N ASP A 48 -0.57 2.79 -4.17
CA ASP A 48 -0.62 2.96 -2.72
C ASP A 48 0.49 2.17 -2.02
N VAL A 49 0.66 0.90 -2.37
CA VAL A 49 1.74 0.05 -1.82
C VAL A 49 3.11 0.61 -2.15
N LYS A 50 3.33 1.02 -3.40
CA LYS A 50 4.59 1.62 -3.83
C LYS A 50 4.90 2.89 -3.04
N MET A 51 3.95 3.81 -2.95
CA MET A 51 4.09 5.07 -2.23
C MET A 51 4.39 4.83 -0.74
N ALA A 52 3.64 3.96 -0.08
CA ALA A 52 3.81 3.67 1.34
C ALA A 52 5.17 3.02 1.63
N THR A 53 5.64 2.13 0.75
CA THR A 53 6.97 1.50 0.86
C THR A 53 8.07 2.54 0.69
N THR A 54 7.98 3.39 -0.34
CA THR A 54 8.95 4.47 -0.56
C THR A 54 8.97 5.46 0.60
N TYR A 55 7.81 5.83 1.12
CA TYR A 55 7.68 6.69 2.29
C TYR A 55 8.40 6.10 3.52
N ALA A 56 8.22 4.82 3.80
CA ALA A 56 8.90 4.15 4.89
C ALA A 56 10.44 4.21 4.73
N ILE A 57 10.95 3.99 3.53
CA ILE A 57 12.39 4.09 3.21
C ILE A 57 12.89 5.52 3.47
N VAL A 58 12.17 6.53 2.99
CA VAL A 58 12.51 7.94 3.18
C VAL A 58 12.58 8.30 4.67
N LEU A 59 11.60 7.85 5.47
CA LEU A 59 11.59 8.10 6.91
C LEU A 59 12.82 7.50 7.62
N HIS A 60 13.27 6.32 7.19
CA HIS A 60 14.48 5.70 7.76
C HIS A 60 15.76 6.38 7.33
N ALA A 61 15.79 6.95 6.12
CA ALA A 61 16.98 7.58 5.55
C ALA A 61 17.18 9.04 6.02
N LEU A 62 16.11 9.74 6.40
CA LEU A 62 16.19 11.14 6.79
C LEU A 62 16.58 11.33 8.26
N PRO A 63 17.36 12.38 8.58
CA PRO A 63 17.56 12.81 9.96
C PRO A 63 16.24 13.28 10.60
N MET A 64 16.22 13.40 11.93
CA MET A 64 14.99 13.59 12.72
C MET A 64 14.12 14.77 12.24
N GLY A 65 14.70 15.94 11.98
CA GLY A 65 13.96 17.11 11.52
C GLY A 65 13.31 16.91 10.13
N GLY A 66 14.03 16.28 9.19
CA GLY A 66 13.51 15.92 7.89
C GLY A 66 12.41 14.85 7.96
N ARG A 67 12.59 13.88 8.86
CA ARG A 67 11.58 12.84 9.13
C ARG A 67 10.27 13.43 9.65
N ASP A 68 10.34 14.34 10.61
CA ASP A 68 9.14 14.96 11.17
C ASP A 68 8.41 15.84 10.14
N ALA A 69 9.17 16.56 9.31
CA ALA A 69 8.59 17.30 8.19
C ALA A 69 7.86 16.38 7.20
N GLU A 70 8.47 15.25 6.84
CA GLU A 70 7.83 14.28 5.92
C GLU A 70 6.58 13.62 6.51
N LYS A 71 6.56 13.36 7.82
CA LYS A 71 5.34 12.88 8.50
C LYS A 71 4.21 13.90 8.41
N GLY A 72 4.52 15.17 8.62
CA GLY A 72 3.55 16.26 8.47
C GLY A 72 3.00 16.36 7.04
N MET A 73 3.88 16.30 6.04
CA MET A 73 3.48 16.31 4.62
C MET A 73 2.65 15.09 4.24
N GLN A 74 2.99 13.90 4.75
CA GLN A 74 2.19 12.69 4.54
C GLN A 74 0.77 12.83 5.09
N TYR A 75 0.65 13.38 6.28
CA TYR A 75 -0.66 13.62 6.89
C TYR A 75 -1.53 14.57 6.04
N GLN A 76 -0.95 15.69 5.59
CA GLN A 76 -1.65 16.65 4.72
C GLN A 76 -2.01 16.03 3.37
N TRP A 77 -1.09 15.27 2.78
CA TRP A 77 -1.33 14.57 1.52
C TRP A 77 -2.49 13.56 1.64
N LEU A 78 -2.56 12.77 2.72
CA LEU A 78 -3.66 11.85 2.96
C LEU A 78 -5.01 12.56 3.01
N LYS A 79 -5.08 13.71 3.68
CA LYS A 79 -6.30 14.51 3.72
C LYS A 79 -6.69 15.00 2.32
N GLN A 80 -5.73 15.48 1.56
CA GLN A 80 -5.97 15.96 0.18
C GLN A 80 -6.37 14.80 -0.75
N ARG A 81 -5.68 13.66 -0.70
CA ARG A 81 -6.05 12.44 -1.45
C ARG A 81 -7.51 12.06 -1.19
N ASN A 82 -7.92 12.10 0.05
CA ASN A 82 -9.27 11.68 0.45
C ASN A 82 -10.36 12.62 -0.11
N THR A 83 -10.04 13.87 -0.46
CA THR A 83 -10.99 14.76 -1.14
C THR A 83 -11.34 14.31 -2.56
N CYS A 84 -10.54 13.45 -3.17
CA CYS A 84 -10.82 12.87 -4.49
C CYS A 84 -12.08 12.01 -4.50
N GLY A 85 -12.52 11.48 -3.35
CA GLY A 85 -13.63 10.54 -3.27
C GLY A 85 -13.39 9.32 -4.17
N SER A 86 -14.34 8.98 -5.01
CA SER A 86 -14.27 7.86 -5.96
C SER A 86 -13.69 8.21 -7.33
N ASN A 87 -13.12 9.40 -7.51
CA ASN A 87 -12.54 9.82 -8.78
C ASN A 87 -11.15 9.18 -8.98
N THR A 88 -11.08 8.17 -9.83
CA THR A 88 -9.85 7.41 -10.08
C THR A 88 -8.73 8.25 -10.70
N GLY A 89 -9.06 9.20 -11.60
CA GLY A 89 -8.09 10.11 -12.21
C GLY A 89 -7.48 11.07 -11.18
N CYS A 90 -8.31 11.61 -10.29
CA CYS A 90 -7.85 12.45 -9.18
C CYS A 90 -6.92 11.67 -8.25
N LEU A 91 -7.31 10.47 -7.85
CA LEU A 91 -6.50 9.58 -7.01
C LEU A 91 -5.17 9.23 -7.68
N SER A 92 -5.19 8.87 -8.96
CA SER A 92 -3.98 8.53 -9.72
C SER A 92 -2.98 9.69 -9.76
N ARG A 93 -3.43 10.91 -10.03
CA ARG A 93 -2.57 12.11 -10.01
C ARG A 93 -2.02 12.40 -8.62
N SER A 94 -2.83 12.22 -7.58
CA SER A 94 -2.41 12.41 -6.19
C SER A 94 -1.27 11.45 -5.82
N TYR A 95 -1.39 10.17 -6.16
CA TYR A 95 -0.32 9.19 -5.94
C TYR A 95 0.93 9.48 -6.76
N ALA A 96 0.78 9.84 -8.03
CA ALA A 96 1.91 10.17 -8.90
C ALA A 96 2.71 11.36 -8.36
N SER A 97 2.05 12.42 -7.94
CA SER A 97 2.69 13.59 -7.35
C SER A 97 3.42 13.25 -6.04
N ARG A 98 2.78 12.46 -5.17
CA ARG A 98 3.42 12.07 -3.90
C ARG A 98 4.62 11.16 -4.13
N GLN A 99 4.50 10.20 -5.04
CA GLN A 99 5.60 9.30 -5.39
C GLN A 99 6.79 10.07 -5.94
N GLN A 100 6.56 11.02 -6.86
CA GLN A 100 7.62 11.85 -7.40
C GLN A 100 8.37 12.62 -6.31
N HIS A 101 7.66 13.23 -5.37
CA HIS A 101 8.29 13.93 -4.25
C HIS A 101 9.18 13.01 -3.42
N LEU A 102 8.72 11.80 -3.12
CA LEU A 102 9.50 10.81 -2.36
C LEU A 102 10.73 10.31 -3.15
N ASP A 103 10.56 10.06 -4.44
CA ASP A 103 11.64 9.66 -5.34
C ASP A 103 12.72 10.75 -5.44
N ASP A 104 12.32 12.02 -5.51
CA ASP A 104 13.23 13.18 -5.52
C ASP A 104 14.06 13.26 -4.23
N ILE A 105 13.47 12.96 -3.08
CA ILE A 105 14.20 12.89 -1.81
C ILE A 105 15.26 11.79 -1.86
N ILE A 106 14.90 10.61 -2.35
CA ILE A 106 15.85 9.50 -2.47
C ILE A 106 17.00 9.88 -3.38
N GLN A 107 16.72 10.44 -4.56
CA GLN A 107 17.73 10.82 -5.54
C GLN A 107 18.66 11.92 -5.02
N ASN A 108 18.09 12.99 -4.45
CA ASN A 108 18.84 14.21 -4.16
C ASN A 108 19.38 14.31 -2.74
N ARG A 109 18.84 13.54 -1.80
CA ARG A 109 19.21 13.62 -0.38
C ARG A 109 19.82 12.34 0.18
N VAL A 110 19.47 11.20 -0.40
CA VAL A 110 19.98 9.90 0.08
C VAL A 110 21.12 9.43 -0.80
N LEU A 111 20.88 9.25 -2.10
CA LEU A 111 21.86 8.68 -3.02
C LEU A 111 23.00 9.65 -3.37
N SER A 112 22.77 10.97 -3.31
CA SER A 112 23.78 11.97 -3.63
C SER A 112 24.84 12.20 -2.54
N HIS A 113 24.62 11.67 -1.34
CA HIS A 113 25.45 11.99 -0.16
C HIS A 113 26.41 10.89 0.28
N GLY A 114 26.71 9.92 -0.55
CA GLY A 114 27.80 9.10 -0.21
C GLY A 114 27.85 7.70 -0.73
N PRO A 115 29.00 7.02 -0.56
CA PRO A 115 29.02 5.57 -0.65
C PRO A 115 28.32 5.01 0.60
N PHE A 116 27.38 4.14 0.39
CA PHE A 116 26.76 3.34 1.43
C PHE A 116 27.64 2.17 1.78
#